data_2a6b711b6e498796eb5291761421a638
#
_entry.id   2a6b711b6e498796eb5291761421a638
#
_cell.length_a   1.000
_cell.length_b   1.000
_cell.length_c   1.000
_cell.angle_alpha   90.00
_cell.angle_beta   90.00
_cell.angle_gamma   90.00
#
_symmetry.space_group_name_H-M   'P 1'
#
loop_
_entity.id
_entity.type
_entity.pdbx_description
1 polymer ?
#
loop_
_entity_poly.entity_id
_entity_poly.type
_entity_poly.pdbx_seq_one_letter_code
_entity_poly.pdbx_strand_id
1 'polypeptide(L)'
;MLGAAVSKYRLFQLARSVVNEAMLGSTRPKEVLSRQYSLDPEKLTLDREIDTALLPLKIRGIRISEHYSTPKVGGAITTLGNTVIVLDRLGNIYSYEPHSGNLKKLLFPELPNNISDYLSQPNAIVDDKRFRAYSIKFLNSAKLLAVSHEYFDKQYKKSRLAISVIHIDEKALQPTDTWKTIFLGDVEPDGPNEEGGGILAVRGRDKIFLSVGDYGIVDPAVSQDPNSRLGKILELDVDTQNVKTLSLGHRNPEGLVITTGGTLLSTEHGPAGGDELNVVVEGANYGWPIVTLGTGYNSYSWRNTKITGSHAGYQSPIFAWVPSIAVSNLIEVQGFDQRWDGDLLVASLKAQSLFRLRLNKDSILYSEPIWIGQRIRDIAQLQDGTIVFWTDDTALQFISIDRPWLEQNKRNPTFTSSVLSTNCMYCHHWGPTNESDFAPSLTNVIGRKIGSDNFRYSGALRTKEGVWTEKLLREFISNPSQFADGTTMPNLHLDSDELDKILLDLRTAQAPVREMSK
;
A
#
# COMPACT_ATOMS: atom_id res chain seq x y z
N MET A 1 -18.38 35.94 11.00
CA MET A 1 -18.41 35.14 9.77
C MET A 1 -17.72 33.77 9.91
N LEU A 2 -16.65 33.62 10.70
CA LEU A 2 -16.02 32.31 10.95
C LEU A 2 -16.94 31.29 11.65
N GLY A 3 -17.74 31.70 12.63
CA GLY A 3 -18.67 30.79 13.34
C GLY A 3 -19.75 30.17 12.49
N ALA A 4 -20.21 30.85 11.43
CA ALA A 4 -21.19 30.31 10.48
C ALA A 4 -20.61 29.28 9.50
N ALA A 5 -19.32 29.39 9.19
CA ALA A 5 -18.62 28.43 8.33
C ALA A 5 -18.38 27.09 9.06
N VAL A 6 -18.02 27.15 10.35
CA VAL A 6 -17.81 25.94 11.20
C VAL A 6 -19.15 25.22 11.43
N SER A 7 -20.25 25.96 11.63
CA SER A 7 -21.58 25.39 11.78
C SER A 7 -22.08 24.73 10.49
N LYS A 8 -21.84 25.33 9.33
CA LYS A 8 -22.17 24.72 8.03
C LYS A 8 -21.36 23.45 7.74
N TYR A 9 -20.10 23.42 8.12
CA TYR A 9 -19.27 22.25 7.95
C TYR A 9 -19.69 21.08 8.86
N ARG A 10 -20.05 21.36 10.13
CA ARG A 10 -20.63 20.35 11.04
C ARG A 10 -21.97 19.80 10.53
N LEU A 11 -22.86 20.66 10.03
CA LEU A 11 -24.12 20.25 9.41
C LEU A 11 -23.89 19.41 8.15
N PHE A 12 -22.86 19.71 7.36
CA PHE A 12 -22.51 18.94 6.17
C PHE A 12 -21.94 17.56 6.51
N GLN A 13 -21.13 17.44 7.56
CA GLN A 13 -20.62 16.14 8.05
C GLN A 13 -21.74 15.28 8.64
N LEU A 14 -22.66 15.88 9.39
CA LEU A 14 -23.87 15.19 9.88
C LEU A 14 -24.79 14.75 8.72
N ALA A 15 -25.03 15.63 7.77
CA ALA A 15 -25.82 15.30 6.58
C ALA A 15 -25.14 14.20 5.74
N ARG A 16 -23.82 14.19 5.65
CA ARG A 16 -23.04 13.16 4.95
C ARG A 16 -23.11 11.80 5.66
N SER A 17 -23.08 11.76 6.99
CA SER A 17 -23.26 10.53 7.76
C SER A 17 -24.67 9.96 7.52
N VAL A 18 -25.68 10.80 7.56
CA VAL A 18 -27.08 10.42 7.31
C VAL A 18 -27.32 10.01 5.85
N VAL A 19 -26.71 10.70 4.88
CA VAL A 19 -26.82 10.36 3.45
C VAL A 19 -26.03 9.09 3.12
N ASN A 20 -24.87 8.87 3.71
CA ASN A 20 -24.14 7.61 3.57
C ASN A 20 -24.89 6.44 4.22
N GLU A 21 -25.56 6.65 5.36
CA GLU A 21 -26.44 5.64 5.94
C GLU A 21 -27.68 5.38 5.06
N ALA A 22 -28.25 6.41 4.45
CA ALA A 22 -29.43 6.29 3.57
C ALA A 22 -29.08 5.72 2.18
N MET A 23 -27.91 6.05 1.60
CA MET A 23 -27.49 5.52 0.30
C MET A 23 -26.90 4.11 0.36
N LEU A 24 -26.40 3.67 1.51
CA LEU A 24 -25.91 2.30 1.71
C LEU A 24 -27.04 1.30 1.97
N GLY A 25 -28.29 1.70 1.71
CA GLY A 25 -29.45 0.84 1.72
C GLY A 25 -29.66 0.11 3.04
N SER A 26 -30.81 0.25 3.60
CA SER A 26 -31.33 -0.30 4.86
C SER A 26 -31.28 -1.83 5.03
N THR A 27 -30.30 -2.51 4.46
CA THR A 27 -30.14 -3.97 4.53
C THR A 27 -28.96 -4.44 5.38
N ARG A 28 -28.31 -3.55 6.15
CA ARG A 28 -27.48 -4.02 7.27
C ARG A 28 -28.41 -4.33 8.45
N PRO A 29 -28.58 -5.59 8.83
CA PRO A 29 -29.35 -5.91 10.03
C PRO A 29 -28.75 -5.15 11.20
N LYS A 30 -29.55 -4.42 11.96
CA LYS A 30 -29.15 -3.81 13.24
C LYS A 30 -28.52 -4.81 14.22
N GLU A 31 -28.72 -6.10 13.99
CA GLU A 31 -28.10 -7.22 14.71
C GLU A 31 -26.57 -7.32 14.60
N VAL A 32 -25.96 -6.74 13.55
CA VAL A 32 -24.48 -6.79 13.42
C VAL A 32 -23.78 -5.84 14.39
N LEU A 33 -24.46 -4.80 14.86
CA LEU A 33 -23.91 -3.83 15.82
C LEU A 33 -24.07 -4.27 17.29
N SER A 34 -24.90 -5.26 17.59
CA SER A 34 -25.18 -5.74 18.96
C SER A 34 -24.56 -7.09 19.28
N ARG A 35 -23.89 -7.77 18.35
CA ARG A 35 -23.13 -8.96 18.66
C ARG A 35 -21.88 -8.56 19.43
N GLN A 36 -21.93 -8.70 20.74
CA GLN A 36 -20.73 -8.96 21.52
C GLN A 36 -20.08 -10.20 20.92
N TYR A 37 -19.04 -10.01 20.10
CA TYR A 37 -18.24 -11.11 19.59
C TYR A 37 -17.42 -11.66 20.77
N SER A 38 -17.94 -12.65 21.45
CA SER A 38 -17.13 -13.59 22.20
C SER A 38 -16.40 -14.43 21.16
N LEU A 39 -15.16 -14.10 20.87
CA LEU A 39 -14.35 -14.78 19.86
C LEU A 39 -13.47 -15.79 20.57
N ASP A 40 -13.77 -17.06 20.33
CA ASP A 40 -12.90 -18.17 20.65
C ASP A 40 -11.67 -18.09 19.71
N PRO A 41 -10.44 -17.85 20.19
CA PRO A 41 -9.25 -17.67 19.36
C PRO A 41 -8.97 -18.86 18.43
N GLU A 42 -9.43 -20.06 18.76
CA GLU A 42 -9.30 -21.24 17.90
C GLU A 42 -10.19 -21.20 16.63
N LYS A 43 -11.23 -20.35 16.60
CA LYS A 43 -12.19 -20.27 15.47
C LYS A 43 -11.88 -19.18 14.46
N LEU A 44 -10.79 -18.43 14.60
CA LEU A 44 -10.48 -17.26 13.76
C LEU A 44 -9.29 -17.44 12.84
N THR A 45 -8.90 -18.65 12.52
CA THR A 45 -8.05 -18.92 11.38
C THR A 45 -8.82 -18.57 10.12
N LEU A 46 -8.56 -17.36 9.60
CA LEU A 46 -9.05 -16.93 8.29
C LEU A 46 -8.19 -17.62 7.22
N ASP A 47 -8.34 -18.92 7.05
CA ASP A 47 -7.65 -19.63 5.99
C ASP A 47 -8.40 -19.40 4.68
N ARG A 48 -7.74 -18.76 3.73
CA ARG A 48 -8.28 -18.50 2.39
C ARG A 48 -7.23 -18.81 1.33
N GLU A 49 -7.71 -19.30 0.22
CA GLU A 49 -6.93 -19.42 -1.01
C GLU A 49 -7.31 -18.27 -1.96
N ILE A 50 -6.33 -17.67 -2.59
CA ILE A 50 -6.50 -16.59 -3.57
C ILE A 50 -5.62 -16.89 -4.76
N ASP A 51 -6.21 -16.95 -5.93
CA ASP A 51 -5.48 -17.02 -7.17
C ASP A 51 -5.01 -15.63 -7.58
N THR A 52 -3.74 -15.53 -7.90
CA THR A 52 -3.16 -14.35 -8.56
C THR A 52 -2.66 -14.75 -9.95
N ALA A 53 -2.28 -13.76 -10.76
CA ALA A 53 -1.81 -14.03 -12.12
C ALA A 53 -0.63 -15.00 -12.19
N LEU A 54 0.20 -15.07 -11.14
CA LEU A 54 1.43 -15.89 -11.14
C LEU A 54 1.47 -16.95 -10.05
N LEU A 55 0.80 -16.72 -8.94
CA LEU A 55 0.96 -17.50 -7.72
C LEU A 55 -0.39 -17.81 -7.08
N PRO A 56 -0.66 -19.08 -6.75
CA PRO A 56 -1.72 -19.39 -5.81
C PRO A 56 -1.27 -18.99 -4.40
N LEU A 57 -2.03 -18.16 -3.75
CA LEU A 57 -1.74 -17.65 -2.42
C LEU A 57 -2.63 -18.33 -1.39
N LYS A 58 -2.07 -18.57 -0.24
CA LYS A 58 -2.78 -18.96 0.95
C LYS A 58 -2.65 -17.87 2.00
N ILE A 59 -3.78 -17.38 2.49
CA ILE A 59 -3.82 -16.37 3.54
C ILE A 59 -4.27 -17.04 4.83
N ARG A 60 -3.47 -16.85 5.88
CA ARG A 60 -3.79 -17.23 7.26
C ARG A 60 -3.83 -15.99 8.11
N GLY A 61 -4.76 -15.93 9.05
CA GLY A 61 -4.91 -14.78 9.91
C GLY A 61 -5.20 -15.15 11.36
N ILE A 62 -4.73 -14.29 12.26
CA ILE A 62 -5.13 -14.29 13.66
C ILE A 62 -5.70 -12.93 14.01
N ARG A 63 -6.64 -12.89 14.93
CA ARG A 63 -7.15 -11.64 15.48
C ARG A 63 -6.55 -11.40 16.85
N ILE A 64 -6.11 -10.16 17.12
CA ILE A 64 -5.51 -9.76 18.40
C ILE A 64 -6.57 -9.07 19.28
N SER A 65 -7.83 -9.48 19.19
CA SER A 65 -8.98 -8.72 19.72
C SER A 65 -9.27 -8.90 21.19
N GLU A 66 -8.70 -9.86 21.87
CA GLU A 66 -8.99 -10.10 23.31
C GLU A 66 -8.56 -8.96 24.24
N HIS A 67 -7.75 -8.03 23.75
CA HIS A 67 -7.21 -6.92 24.52
C HIS A 67 -7.81 -5.55 24.17
N TYR A 68 -8.80 -5.51 23.27
CA TYR A 68 -9.34 -4.25 22.76
C TYR A 68 -10.80 -4.02 23.18
N SER A 69 -10.97 -3.05 24.05
CA SER A 69 -12.29 -2.44 24.36
C SER A 69 -12.56 -1.17 23.55
N THR A 70 -11.71 -0.79 22.59
CA THR A 70 -11.73 0.53 21.93
C THR A 70 -11.72 0.48 20.41
N PRO A 71 -12.13 1.58 19.72
CA PRO A 71 -12.38 1.58 18.27
C PRO A 71 -11.18 1.20 17.41
N LYS A 72 -11.49 0.52 16.37
CA LYS A 72 -10.77 -0.30 15.42
C LYS A 72 -10.00 0.47 14.34
N VAL A 73 -9.31 1.57 14.64
CA VAL A 73 -8.57 2.35 13.63
C VAL A 73 -7.21 2.74 14.16
N GLY A 74 -6.15 2.39 13.43
CA GLY A 74 -4.78 2.72 13.77
C GLY A 74 -3.94 1.52 14.16
N GLY A 75 -2.75 1.78 14.67
CA GLY A 75 -1.72 0.78 14.88
C GLY A 75 -0.91 0.50 13.63
N ALA A 76 0.21 -0.17 13.81
CA ALA A 76 1.17 -0.48 12.76
C ALA A 76 1.93 -1.76 13.08
N ILE A 77 2.67 -2.25 12.10
CA ILE A 77 3.55 -3.40 12.27
C ILE A 77 4.95 -3.11 11.75
N THR A 78 5.91 -3.81 12.35
CA THR A 78 7.26 -3.96 11.80
C THR A 78 7.74 -5.37 12.07
N THR A 79 8.89 -5.75 11.55
CA THR A 79 9.46 -7.08 11.71
C THR A 79 10.87 -7.03 12.26
N LEU A 80 11.21 -8.00 13.08
CA LEU A 80 12.56 -8.25 13.53
C LEU A 80 12.88 -9.73 13.32
N GLY A 81 13.67 -10.04 12.29
CA GLY A 81 13.84 -11.41 11.82
C GLY A 81 12.48 -11.99 11.38
N ASN A 82 12.07 -13.11 11.99
CA ASN A 82 10.79 -13.77 11.73
C ASN A 82 9.73 -13.49 12.82
N THR A 83 9.94 -12.45 13.63
CA THR A 83 8.97 -11.98 14.63
C THR A 83 8.26 -10.74 14.13
N VAL A 84 6.93 -10.73 14.20
CA VAL A 84 6.13 -9.53 13.95
C VAL A 84 6.03 -8.72 15.23
N ILE A 85 6.34 -7.44 15.15
CA ILE A 85 6.12 -6.48 16.23
C ILE A 85 4.88 -5.67 15.88
N VAL A 86 3.91 -5.70 16.76
CA VAL A 86 2.64 -4.99 16.59
C VAL A 86 2.59 -3.82 17.55
N LEU A 87 2.37 -2.65 17.02
CA LEU A 87 2.05 -1.44 17.76
C LEU A 87 0.55 -1.24 17.68
N ASP A 88 -0.12 -1.22 18.83
CA ASP A 88 -1.54 -0.90 18.82
C ASP A 88 -1.77 0.63 18.74
N ARG A 89 -3.01 1.03 18.51
CA ARG A 89 -3.39 2.44 18.43
C ARG A 89 -2.97 3.25 19.66
N LEU A 90 -2.99 2.64 20.83
CA LEU A 90 -2.70 3.33 22.09
C LEU A 90 -1.22 3.34 22.45
N GLY A 91 -0.38 2.69 21.65
CA GLY A 91 1.07 2.63 21.87
C GLY A 91 1.53 1.39 22.63
N ASN A 92 0.66 0.41 22.90
CA ASN A 92 1.14 -0.86 23.43
C ASN A 92 1.83 -1.65 22.33
N ILE A 93 2.89 -2.37 22.71
CA ILE A 93 3.72 -3.14 21.79
C ILE A 93 3.59 -4.63 22.13
N TYR A 94 3.41 -5.44 21.09
CA TYR A 94 3.32 -6.90 21.17
C TYR A 94 4.32 -7.54 20.21
N SER A 95 4.77 -8.74 20.55
CA SER A 95 5.47 -9.62 19.62
C SER A 95 4.58 -10.80 19.26
N TYR A 96 4.63 -11.20 18.00
CA TYR A 96 3.98 -12.41 17.50
C TYR A 96 4.96 -13.26 16.72
N GLU A 97 5.05 -14.53 17.07
CA GLU A 97 5.89 -15.52 16.41
C GLU A 97 5.02 -16.44 15.55
N PRO A 98 5.03 -16.29 14.20
CA PRO A 98 4.12 -17.05 13.33
C PRO A 98 4.28 -18.56 13.40
N HIS A 99 5.49 -19.06 13.66
CA HIS A 99 5.76 -20.50 13.73
C HIS A 99 5.20 -21.18 14.98
N SER A 100 5.25 -20.50 16.12
CA SER A 100 4.76 -21.02 17.40
C SER A 100 3.33 -20.57 17.70
N GLY A 101 2.83 -19.54 17.02
CA GLY A 101 1.55 -18.89 17.32
C GLY A 101 1.58 -18.06 18.61
N ASN A 102 2.76 -17.82 19.18
CA ASN A 102 2.90 -17.16 20.47
C ASN A 102 2.74 -15.63 20.32
N LEU A 103 1.71 -15.08 20.97
CA LEU A 103 1.48 -13.64 21.09
C LEU A 103 1.83 -13.19 22.50
N LYS A 104 2.71 -12.19 22.62
CA LYS A 104 3.15 -11.66 23.91
C LYS A 104 3.07 -10.14 23.95
N LYS A 105 2.43 -9.55 24.95
CA LYS A 105 2.56 -8.13 25.25
C LYS A 105 3.95 -7.84 25.79
N LEU A 106 4.65 -6.88 25.19
CA LEU A 106 5.98 -6.46 25.62
C LEU A 106 5.87 -5.37 26.69
N LEU A 107 6.78 -5.39 27.66
CA LEU A 107 6.75 -4.45 28.79
C LEU A 107 7.56 -3.18 28.43
N PHE A 108 6.98 -2.35 27.58
CA PHE A 108 7.52 -1.02 27.27
C PHE A 108 6.94 0.03 28.21
N PRO A 109 7.69 1.10 28.54
CA PRO A 109 7.11 2.29 29.17
C PRO A 109 5.99 2.89 28.30
N GLU A 110 5.04 3.59 28.90
CA GLU A 110 4.00 4.30 28.17
C GLU A 110 4.61 5.34 27.20
N LEU A 111 4.02 5.45 26.01
CA LEU A 111 4.42 6.50 25.06
C LEU A 111 4.21 7.87 25.66
N PRO A 112 5.14 8.81 25.47
CA PRO A 112 5.04 10.16 26.01
C PRO A 112 4.07 11.03 25.20
N ASN A 113 2.81 10.63 25.09
CA ASN A 113 1.78 11.25 24.26
C ASN A 113 0.92 12.29 25.01
N ASN A 114 1.05 12.37 26.35
CA ASN A 114 0.28 13.23 27.23
C ASN A 114 -1.25 13.04 27.10
N ILE A 115 -1.73 11.85 26.79
CA ILE A 115 -3.15 11.57 26.61
C ILE A 115 -3.98 11.89 27.87
N SER A 116 -3.44 11.67 29.06
CA SER A 116 -4.09 11.99 30.34
C SER A 116 -4.37 13.49 30.48
N ASP A 117 -3.45 14.33 30.02
CA ASP A 117 -3.62 15.79 30.03
C ASP A 117 -4.65 16.25 28.99
N TYR A 118 -4.68 15.59 27.82
CA TYR A 118 -5.74 15.80 26.85
C TYR A 118 -7.11 15.47 27.42
N LEU A 119 -7.27 14.28 28.02
CA LEU A 119 -8.54 13.82 28.58
C LEU A 119 -9.02 14.68 29.76
N SER A 120 -8.12 15.44 30.41
CA SER A 120 -8.47 16.41 31.45
C SER A 120 -9.07 17.70 30.90
N GLN A 121 -9.01 17.94 29.57
CA GLN A 121 -9.58 19.15 28.98
C GLN A 121 -11.12 19.07 28.93
N PRO A 122 -11.84 20.21 29.16
CA PRO A 122 -13.31 20.22 29.20
C PRO A 122 -14.00 19.72 27.92
N ASN A 123 -13.31 19.80 26.77
CA ASN A 123 -13.81 19.41 25.45
C ASN A 123 -13.12 18.16 24.90
N ALA A 124 -12.45 17.38 25.75
CA ALA A 124 -11.80 16.16 25.32
C ALA A 124 -12.83 15.13 24.81
N ILE A 125 -12.47 14.47 23.72
CA ILE A 125 -13.26 13.38 23.13
C ILE A 125 -12.60 12.07 23.56
N VAL A 126 -13.29 11.25 24.35
CA VAL A 126 -12.73 9.99 24.91
C VAL A 126 -12.22 9.04 23.81
N ASP A 127 -12.91 9.00 22.67
CA ASP A 127 -12.53 8.20 21.52
C ASP A 127 -12.00 9.04 20.35
N ASP A 128 -11.21 10.06 20.65
CA ASP A 128 -10.63 10.90 19.62
C ASP A 128 -9.69 10.07 18.73
N LYS A 129 -10.08 9.92 17.48
CA LYS A 129 -9.36 9.11 16.50
C LYS A 129 -7.96 9.66 16.16
N ARG A 130 -7.69 10.91 16.49
CA ARG A 130 -6.38 11.55 16.34
C ARG A 130 -5.36 10.96 17.31
N PHE A 131 -5.77 10.66 18.56
CA PHE A 131 -4.89 10.06 19.55
C PHE A 131 -4.58 8.61 19.19
N ARG A 132 -3.56 8.44 18.36
CA ARG A 132 -3.11 7.13 17.90
C ARG A 132 -1.60 7.11 17.67
N ALA A 133 -1.04 5.92 17.73
CA ALA A 133 0.26 5.62 17.16
C ALA A 133 0.08 5.29 15.67
N TYR A 134 0.99 5.77 14.82
CA TYR A 134 0.86 5.72 13.38
C TYR A 134 1.81 4.71 12.74
N SER A 135 3.06 4.66 13.18
CA SER A 135 4.10 3.83 12.59
C SER A 135 5.15 3.40 13.60
N ILE A 136 5.77 2.26 13.37
CA ILE A 136 6.84 1.69 14.17
C ILE A 136 7.92 1.15 13.26
N LYS A 137 9.19 1.49 13.52
CA LYS A 137 10.34 1.01 12.73
C LYS A 137 11.55 0.78 13.62
N PHE A 138 12.34 -0.24 13.26
CA PHE A 138 13.64 -0.48 13.86
C PHE A 138 14.76 0.22 13.07
N LEU A 139 15.63 0.90 13.81
CA LEU A 139 16.94 1.31 13.32
C LEU A 139 17.97 0.27 13.81
N ASN A 140 18.03 -0.86 13.12
CA ASN A 140 18.74 -2.07 13.58
C ASN A 140 20.21 -1.83 13.94
N SER A 141 20.90 -0.99 13.17
CA SER A 141 22.31 -0.66 13.46
C SER A 141 22.49 0.18 14.74
N ALA A 142 21.44 0.88 15.18
CA ALA A 142 21.44 1.69 16.41
C ALA A 142 20.74 0.97 17.59
N LYS A 143 20.19 -0.24 17.39
CA LYS A 143 19.35 -0.95 18.38
C LYS A 143 18.25 -0.06 18.94
N LEU A 144 17.64 0.70 18.06
CA LEU A 144 16.70 1.75 18.38
C LEU A 144 15.35 1.44 17.75
N LEU A 145 14.29 1.57 18.53
CA LEU A 145 12.92 1.49 18.07
C LEU A 145 12.35 2.90 18.00
N ALA A 146 11.83 3.28 16.84
CA ALA A 146 11.16 4.55 16.62
C ALA A 146 9.65 4.35 16.46
N VAL A 147 8.86 5.21 17.09
CA VAL A 147 7.41 5.25 16.99
C VAL A 147 6.97 6.66 16.67
N SER A 148 6.13 6.82 15.64
CA SER A 148 5.40 8.07 15.41
C SER A 148 4.01 7.98 16.06
N HIS A 149 3.62 9.04 16.73
CA HIS A 149 2.39 9.06 17.50
C HIS A 149 1.85 10.48 17.68
N GLU A 150 0.59 10.57 18.06
CA GLU A 150 0.00 11.83 18.51
C GLU A 150 0.58 12.24 19.85
N TYR A 151 0.77 13.54 20.02
CA TYR A 151 1.28 14.17 21.22
C TYR A 151 0.41 15.37 21.60
N PHE A 152 -0.09 15.44 22.82
CA PHE A 152 -0.81 16.60 23.31
C PHE A 152 0.17 17.62 23.91
N ASP A 153 0.25 18.79 23.28
CA ASP A 153 1.05 19.92 23.77
C ASP A 153 0.25 20.72 24.80
N LYS A 154 0.66 20.61 26.06
CA LYS A 154 0.00 21.29 27.20
C LYS A 154 0.05 22.80 27.10
N GLN A 155 1.13 23.36 26.54
CA GLN A 155 1.33 24.79 26.41
C GLN A 155 0.34 25.39 25.41
N TYR A 156 0.19 24.75 24.26
CA TYR A 156 -0.71 25.21 23.20
C TYR A 156 -2.12 24.65 23.32
N LYS A 157 -2.33 23.63 24.17
CA LYS A 157 -3.58 22.85 24.28
C LYS A 157 -4.03 22.28 22.92
N LYS A 158 -3.09 21.80 22.17
CA LYS A 158 -3.23 21.30 20.78
C LYS A 158 -2.47 20.00 20.60
N SER A 159 -2.85 19.27 19.58
CA SER A 159 -2.14 18.10 19.15
C SER A 159 -0.97 18.42 18.23
N ARG A 160 0.01 17.52 18.20
CA ARG A 160 1.18 17.52 17.30
C ARG A 160 1.55 16.09 16.95
N LEU A 161 2.00 15.88 15.74
CA LEU A 161 2.71 14.65 15.38
C LEU A 161 4.08 14.61 16.07
N ALA A 162 4.40 13.50 16.72
CA ALA A 162 5.67 13.29 17.41
C ALA A 162 6.39 12.05 16.91
N ILE A 163 7.71 12.00 17.04
CA ILE A 163 8.52 10.79 16.97
C ILE A 163 9.21 10.61 18.31
N SER A 164 9.01 9.43 18.91
CA SER A 164 9.74 9.01 20.09
C SER A 164 10.56 7.76 19.80
N VAL A 165 11.73 7.67 20.40
CA VAL A 165 12.67 6.56 20.23
C VAL A 165 13.03 5.95 21.59
N ILE A 166 13.38 4.66 21.58
CA ILE A 166 13.81 3.91 22.76
C ILE A 166 14.84 2.87 22.36
N HIS A 167 15.90 2.70 23.14
CA HIS A 167 16.85 1.62 22.93
C HIS A 167 16.28 0.30 23.42
N ILE A 168 16.63 -0.77 22.70
CA ILE A 168 16.15 -2.12 23.01
C ILE A 168 17.29 -3.13 23.00
N ASP A 169 17.11 -4.17 23.81
CA ASP A 169 17.79 -5.44 23.59
C ASP A 169 16.97 -6.23 22.54
N GLU A 170 17.54 -6.41 21.36
CA GLU A 170 16.87 -7.07 20.24
C GLU A 170 16.57 -8.56 20.49
N LYS A 171 17.38 -9.23 21.35
CA LYS A 171 17.18 -10.64 21.67
C LYS A 171 16.08 -10.84 22.69
N ALA A 172 16.04 -9.99 23.70
CA ALA A 172 15.02 -10.03 24.75
C ALA A 172 13.73 -9.30 24.35
N LEU A 173 13.76 -8.48 23.32
CA LEU A 173 12.69 -7.54 22.92
C LEU A 173 12.24 -6.68 24.11
N GLN A 174 13.21 -6.15 24.85
CA GLN A 174 12.97 -5.33 26.02
C GLN A 174 13.66 -3.98 25.90
N PRO A 175 13.04 -2.91 26.41
CA PRO A 175 13.67 -1.60 26.46
C PRO A 175 14.85 -1.61 27.43
N THR A 176 15.91 -0.89 27.07
CA THR A 176 17.11 -0.69 27.90
C THR A 176 17.17 0.70 28.53
N ASP A 177 16.27 1.59 28.09
CA ASP A 177 16.10 2.95 28.65
C ASP A 177 14.63 3.38 28.61
N THR A 178 14.34 4.67 28.56
CA THR A 178 13.01 5.24 28.47
C THR A 178 12.80 5.97 27.14
N TRP A 179 11.54 6.17 26.75
CA TRP A 179 11.22 6.93 25.55
C TRP A 179 11.82 8.33 25.57
N LYS A 180 12.44 8.69 24.46
CA LYS A 180 12.91 10.05 24.19
C LYS A 180 12.16 10.60 22.96
N THR A 181 11.40 11.68 23.15
CA THR A 181 10.81 12.40 22.02
C THR A 181 11.90 13.19 21.32
N ILE A 182 12.15 12.89 20.05
CA ILE A 182 13.20 13.50 19.23
C ILE A 182 12.65 14.46 18.18
N PHE A 183 11.33 14.44 17.94
CA PHE A 183 10.66 15.32 17.00
C PHE A 183 9.27 15.70 17.51
N LEU A 184 8.93 16.98 17.35
CA LEU A 184 7.58 17.52 17.49
C LEU A 184 7.27 18.33 16.22
N GLY A 185 6.20 17.96 15.55
CA GLY A 185 5.66 18.64 14.38
C GLY A 185 5.07 20.00 14.69
N ASP A 186 4.49 20.64 13.68
CA ASP A 186 3.71 21.86 13.85
C ASP A 186 2.44 21.58 14.68
N VAL A 187 1.89 22.62 15.26
CA VAL A 187 0.62 22.54 15.99
C VAL A 187 -0.49 22.24 14.99
N GLU A 188 -1.27 21.20 15.29
CA GLU A 188 -2.37 20.79 14.44
C GLU A 188 -3.56 21.76 14.53
N PRO A 189 -4.33 21.88 13.44
CA PRO A 189 -5.55 22.65 13.45
C PRO A 189 -6.63 21.99 14.32
N ASP A 190 -7.59 22.77 14.78
CA ASP A 190 -8.77 22.23 15.46
C ASP A 190 -9.66 21.46 14.49
N GLY A 191 -10.06 20.26 14.88
CA GLY A 191 -11.03 19.46 14.12
C GLY A 191 -10.71 17.97 14.15
N PRO A 192 -11.62 17.11 13.74
CA PRO A 192 -11.41 15.67 13.63
C PRO A 192 -10.64 15.36 12.34
N ASN A 193 -9.35 15.66 12.33
CA ASN A 193 -8.52 15.50 11.13
C ASN A 193 -7.82 14.14 11.19
N GLU A 194 -8.16 13.26 10.26
CA GLU A 194 -7.56 11.94 10.12
C GLU A 194 -6.40 11.95 9.10
N GLU A 195 -6.12 13.09 8.47
CA GLU A 195 -5.21 13.24 7.32
C GLU A 195 -3.80 13.69 7.78
N GLY A 196 -3.26 13.02 8.80
CA GLY A 196 -2.00 13.42 9.44
C GLY A 196 -0.73 12.80 8.86
N GLY A 197 -0.84 11.77 8.04
CA GLY A 197 0.33 10.98 7.65
C GLY A 197 0.91 10.19 8.83
N GLY A 198 2.15 10.49 9.21
CA GLY A 198 2.81 9.89 10.37
C GLY A 198 3.57 8.61 10.06
N ILE A 199 3.73 8.24 8.81
CA ILE A 199 4.42 7.01 8.40
C ILE A 199 5.93 7.22 8.40
N LEU A 200 6.64 6.23 8.93
CA LEU A 200 8.09 6.21 9.02
C LEU A 200 8.71 5.28 7.98
N ALA A 201 9.81 5.74 7.37
CA ALA A 201 10.81 4.87 6.75
C ALA A 201 12.17 5.16 7.36
N VAL A 202 13.09 4.20 7.34
CA VAL A 202 14.40 4.33 7.97
C VAL A 202 15.51 3.99 7.00
N ARG A 203 16.62 4.74 7.07
CA ARG A 203 17.83 4.47 6.28
C ARG A 203 19.06 4.49 7.19
N GLY A 204 19.81 3.40 7.14
CA GLY A 204 21.02 3.28 7.97
C GLY A 204 20.70 3.25 9.46
N ARG A 205 21.54 3.91 10.25
CA ARG A 205 21.46 3.93 11.72
C ARG A 205 20.81 5.19 12.30
N ASP A 206 20.73 6.25 11.51
CA ASP A 206 20.52 7.60 11.99
C ASP A 206 19.48 8.40 11.20
N LYS A 207 18.95 7.88 10.09
CA LYS A 207 18.00 8.61 9.27
C LYS A 207 16.60 8.04 9.36
N ILE A 208 15.65 8.91 9.72
CA ILE A 208 14.22 8.63 9.69
C ILE A 208 13.57 9.56 8.65
N PHE A 209 12.77 8.99 7.76
CA PHE A 209 11.86 9.74 6.89
C PHE A 209 10.47 9.70 7.50
N LEU A 210 9.81 10.85 7.52
CA LEU A 210 8.49 11.02 8.10
C LEU A 210 7.55 11.66 7.08
N SER A 211 6.41 11.03 6.85
CA SER A 211 5.32 11.66 6.12
C SER A 211 4.49 12.55 7.06
N VAL A 212 4.13 13.75 6.61
CA VAL A 212 3.26 14.65 7.34
C VAL A 212 2.15 15.12 6.40
N GLY A 213 0.90 14.87 6.76
CA GLY A 213 -0.26 15.30 6.01
C GLY A 213 -0.60 16.78 6.21
N ASP A 214 -1.58 17.26 5.46
CA ASP A 214 -2.09 18.64 5.56
C ASP A 214 -3.19 18.82 6.62
N TYR A 215 -3.59 17.74 7.29
CA TYR A 215 -4.66 17.69 8.29
C TYR A 215 -6.01 18.20 7.77
N GLY A 216 -6.27 18.09 6.47
CA GLY A 216 -7.48 18.59 5.83
C GLY A 216 -7.61 20.11 5.86
N ILE A 217 -6.50 20.82 6.09
CA ILE A 217 -6.46 22.29 6.01
C ILE A 217 -6.65 22.69 4.54
N VAL A 218 -7.74 23.36 4.26
CA VAL A 218 -8.09 23.78 2.90
C VAL A 218 -7.32 25.02 2.45
N ASP A 219 -6.45 25.54 3.29
CA ASP A 219 -5.58 26.67 2.92
C ASP A 219 -4.41 26.15 2.08
N PRO A 220 -4.27 26.55 0.80
CA PRO A 220 -3.18 26.13 -0.05
C PRO A 220 -1.80 26.53 0.47
N ALA A 221 -1.72 27.54 1.34
CA ALA A 221 -0.46 28.00 1.91
C ALA A 221 0.24 26.90 2.70
N VAL A 222 -0.48 26.02 3.42
CA VAL A 222 0.11 25.04 4.35
C VAL A 222 1.02 24.04 3.63
N SER A 223 0.52 23.32 2.62
CA SER A 223 1.31 22.33 1.90
C SER A 223 2.37 22.98 0.98
N GLN A 224 2.13 24.21 0.56
CA GLN A 224 3.03 24.97 -0.32
C GLN A 224 3.98 25.91 0.44
N ASP A 225 3.73 26.17 1.73
CA ASP A 225 4.61 27.00 2.56
C ASP A 225 5.88 26.22 2.95
N PRO A 226 7.08 26.66 2.53
CA PRO A 226 8.33 26.00 2.89
C PRO A 226 8.65 26.08 4.41
N ASN A 227 8.03 27.01 5.15
CA ASN A 227 8.23 27.16 6.58
C ASN A 227 7.29 26.28 7.41
N SER A 228 6.22 25.75 6.84
CA SER A 228 5.34 24.78 7.49
C SER A 228 5.86 23.36 7.29
N ARG A 229 5.71 22.53 8.31
CA ARG A 229 5.99 21.09 8.24
C ARG A 229 4.79 20.25 7.79
N LEU A 230 3.62 20.87 7.60
CA LEU A 230 2.41 20.20 7.15
C LEU A 230 2.41 20.02 5.62
N GLY A 231 1.94 18.88 5.14
CA GLY A 231 1.97 18.51 3.72
C GLY A 231 3.39 18.32 3.17
N LYS A 232 4.23 17.60 3.92
CA LYS A 232 5.66 17.41 3.64
C LYS A 232 6.10 15.96 3.81
N ILE A 233 7.19 15.60 3.13
CA ILE A 233 8.05 14.51 3.56
C ILE A 233 9.30 15.12 4.19
N LEU A 234 9.59 14.69 5.42
CA LEU A 234 10.71 15.19 6.22
C LEU A 234 11.81 14.11 6.34
N GLU A 235 13.05 14.54 6.41
CA GLU A 235 14.20 13.73 6.82
C GLU A 235 14.66 14.22 8.19
N LEU A 236 14.76 13.30 9.15
CA LEU A 236 15.22 13.54 10.50
C LEU A 236 16.52 12.77 10.73
N ASP A 237 17.53 13.45 11.22
CA ASP A 237 18.76 12.85 11.76
C ASP A 237 18.55 12.57 13.25
N VAL A 238 18.67 11.30 13.65
CA VAL A 238 18.34 10.86 15.02
C VAL A 238 19.35 11.38 16.04
N ASP A 239 20.63 11.41 15.67
CA ASP A 239 21.71 11.80 16.57
C ASP A 239 21.72 13.31 16.82
N THR A 240 21.58 14.10 15.76
CA THR A 240 21.60 15.58 15.85
C THR A 240 20.23 16.20 16.04
N GLN A 241 19.15 15.45 15.80
CA GLN A 241 17.76 15.90 15.75
C GLN A 241 17.50 17.02 14.72
N ASN A 242 18.38 17.13 13.73
CA ASN A 242 18.16 18.06 12.62
C ASN A 242 17.05 17.54 11.71
N VAL A 243 16.14 18.43 11.34
CA VAL A 243 14.99 18.14 10.47
C VAL A 243 15.14 18.92 9.18
N LYS A 244 15.04 18.21 8.06
CA LYS A 244 15.08 18.77 6.72
C LYS A 244 13.76 18.46 6.01
N THR A 245 13.15 19.46 5.38
CA THR A 245 12.07 19.24 4.42
C THR A 245 12.65 18.64 3.15
N LEU A 246 12.26 17.40 2.84
CA LEU A 246 12.73 16.69 1.65
C LEU A 246 11.89 17.06 0.43
N SER A 247 10.56 17.11 0.60
CA SER A 247 9.62 17.51 -0.45
C SER A 247 8.39 18.18 0.14
N LEU A 248 7.63 18.89 -0.71
CA LEU A 248 6.44 19.64 -0.32
C LEU A 248 5.28 19.45 -1.29
N GLY A 249 4.12 19.98 -0.94
CA GLY A 249 2.94 19.87 -1.79
C GLY A 249 2.24 18.52 -1.70
N HIS A 250 2.28 17.89 -0.53
CA HIS A 250 1.60 16.64 -0.21
C HIS A 250 0.27 16.89 0.49
N ARG A 251 -0.70 15.99 0.26
CA ARG A 251 -2.02 16.02 0.92
C ARG A 251 -2.05 15.13 2.16
N ASN A 252 -1.97 13.82 1.95
CA ASN A 252 -2.00 12.82 3.03
C ASN A 252 -1.21 11.58 2.64
N PRO A 253 0.13 11.61 2.77
CA PRO A 253 0.97 10.47 2.47
C PRO A 253 0.86 9.42 3.58
N GLU A 254 0.31 8.25 3.23
CA GLU A 254 -0.04 7.13 4.11
C GLU A 254 0.90 5.93 3.99
N GLY A 255 1.95 6.03 3.18
CA GLY A 255 2.97 4.99 3.04
C GLY A 255 4.33 5.55 2.68
N LEU A 256 5.38 4.94 3.21
CA LEU A 256 6.78 5.22 2.88
C LEU A 256 7.59 3.92 2.85
N VAL A 257 8.36 3.72 1.79
CA VAL A 257 9.32 2.63 1.67
C VAL A 257 10.59 3.10 0.99
N ILE A 258 11.72 2.54 1.42
CA ILE A 258 13.00 2.67 0.72
C ILE A 258 13.23 1.35 0.02
N THR A 259 13.31 1.39 -1.31
CA THR A 259 13.59 0.20 -2.11
C THR A 259 15.01 -0.30 -1.90
N THR A 260 15.29 -1.53 -2.29
CA THR A 260 16.66 -2.10 -2.28
C THR A 260 17.62 -1.28 -3.15
N GLY A 261 17.11 -0.61 -4.19
CA GLY A 261 17.85 0.35 -5.00
C GLY A 261 18.08 1.71 -4.34
N GLY A 262 17.59 1.92 -3.11
CA GLY A 262 17.77 3.17 -2.35
C GLY A 262 16.78 4.28 -2.69
N THR A 263 15.79 4.03 -3.55
CA THR A 263 14.74 5.00 -3.91
C THR A 263 13.71 5.09 -2.79
N LEU A 264 13.40 6.30 -2.34
CA LEU A 264 12.29 6.55 -1.41
C LEU A 264 11.00 6.71 -2.20
N LEU A 265 10.01 5.87 -1.91
CA LEU A 265 8.67 5.93 -2.49
C LEU A 265 7.65 6.30 -1.43
N SER A 266 6.60 7.02 -1.83
CA SER A 266 5.44 7.30 -0.99
C SER A 266 4.13 6.95 -1.69
N THR A 267 3.15 6.47 -0.92
CA THR A 267 1.75 6.41 -1.35
C THR A 267 0.96 7.51 -0.70
N GLU A 268 0.04 8.13 -1.43
CA GLU A 268 -0.65 9.33 -0.98
C GLU A 268 -2.13 9.29 -1.36
N HIS A 269 -3.00 9.72 -0.43
CA HIS A 269 -4.42 9.89 -0.71
C HIS A 269 -4.69 11.15 -1.53
N GLY A 270 -5.32 10.98 -2.68
CA GLY A 270 -6.03 12.05 -3.36
C GLY A 270 -7.37 12.39 -2.68
N PRO A 271 -8.11 13.39 -3.19
CA PRO A 271 -9.47 13.67 -2.71
C PRO A 271 -10.47 12.57 -3.15
N ALA A 272 -11.36 12.83 -4.09
CA ALA A 272 -12.23 11.79 -4.66
C ALA A 272 -11.61 11.21 -5.95
N GLY A 273 -10.63 10.33 -5.81
CA GLY A 273 -9.77 9.82 -6.88
C GLY A 273 -8.38 10.44 -6.83
N GLY A 274 -7.47 9.91 -7.64
CA GLY A 274 -6.10 10.39 -7.71
C GLY A 274 -5.27 10.08 -6.48
N ASP A 275 -5.45 8.89 -5.87
CA ASP A 275 -4.45 8.35 -4.97
C ASP A 275 -3.18 8.09 -5.78
N GLU A 276 -2.02 8.30 -5.21
CA GLU A 276 -0.76 8.37 -5.95
C GLU A 276 0.31 7.45 -5.37
N LEU A 277 1.18 6.98 -6.26
CA LEU A 277 2.49 6.44 -5.93
C LEU A 277 3.55 7.40 -6.46
N ASN A 278 4.35 7.93 -5.57
CA ASN A 278 5.33 8.97 -5.84
C ASN A 278 6.76 8.46 -5.59
N VAL A 279 7.69 8.81 -6.48
CA VAL A 279 9.12 8.80 -6.16
C VAL A 279 9.41 10.09 -5.40
N VAL A 280 9.89 9.99 -4.16
CA VAL A 280 10.21 11.18 -3.36
C VAL A 280 11.56 11.75 -3.80
N VAL A 281 11.53 12.92 -4.40
CA VAL A 281 12.69 13.63 -4.92
C VAL A 281 12.98 14.85 -4.03
N GLU A 282 14.24 15.00 -3.62
CA GLU A 282 14.66 16.13 -2.78
C GLU A 282 14.42 17.48 -3.49
N GLY A 283 13.78 18.40 -2.78
CA GLY A 283 13.42 19.73 -3.26
C GLY A 283 12.20 19.78 -4.19
N ALA A 284 11.59 18.61 -4.50
CA ALA A 284 10.44 18.57 -5.39
C ALA A 284 9.15 19.08 -4.71
N ASN A 285 8.26 19.63 -5.54
CA ASN A 285 6.92 20.04 -5.16
C ASN A 285 5.89 19.20 -5.92
N TYR A 286 5.04 18.47 -5.18
CA TYR A 286 4.00 17.57 -5.73
C TYR A 286 2.67 18.29 -6.01
N GLY A 287 2.60 19.57 -5.69
CA GLY A 287 1.60 20.50 -6.21
C GLY A 287 0.29 20.59 -5.45
N TRP A 288 0.02 19.71 -4.48
CA TRP A 288 -1.20 19.83 -3.66
C TRP A 288 -1.25 21.16 -2.88
N PRO A 289 -2.42 21.82 -2.80
CA PRO A 289 -3.71 21.56 -3.44
C PRO A 289 -3.88 22.25 -4.81
N ILE A 290 -2.83 22.83 -5.39
CA ILE A 290 -2.90 23.62 -6.63
C ILE A 290 -3.21 22.74 -7.83
N VAL A 291 -2.64 21.54 -7.86
CA VAL A 291 -2.93 20.49 -8.84
C VAL A 291 -3.34 19.19 -8.14
N THR A 292 -4.14 18.36 -8.79
CA THR A 292 -4.52 17.03 -8.33
C THR A 292 -5.10 16.20 -9.49
N LEU A 293 -4.95 14.88 -9.43
CA LEU A 293 -5.62 13.94 -10.34
C LEU A 293 -7.05 13.61 -9.90
N GLY A 294 -7.43 13.99 -8.68
CA GLY A 294 -8.76 13.77 -8.13
C GLY A 294 -9.67 14.99 -8.23
N THR A 295 -10.93 14.80 -7.83
CA THR A 295 -11.94 15.86 -7.75
C THR A 295 -12.41 16.04 -6.31
N GLY A 296 -13.22 17.06 -6.04
CA GLY A 296 -13.95 17.16 -4.78
C GLY A 296 -14.97 16.03 -4.64
N TYR A 297 -15.38 15.73 -3.42
CA TYR A 297 -16.34 14.66 -3.12
C TYR A 297 -17.75 14.90 -3.72
N ASN A 298 -18.01 16.11 -4.18
CA ASN A 298 -19.23 16.49 -4.90
C ASN A 298 -19.05 16.51 -6.43
N SER A 299 -17.98 15.90 -6.94
CA SER A 299 -17.59 15.82 -8.35
C SER A 299 -17.20 17.17 -9.00
N TYR A 300 -17.11 18.25 -8.23
CA TYR A 300 -16.51 19.52 -8.69
C TYR A 300 -15.01 19.55 -8.42
N SER A 301 -14.31 20.51 -9.00
CA SER A 301 -12.90 20.76 -8.67
C SER A 301 -12.72 20.96 -7.16
N TRP A 302 -11.63 20.43 -6.61
CA TRP A 302 -11.31 20.67 -5.22
C TRP A 302 -11.09 22.17 -4.99
N ARG A 303 -11.49 22.65 -3.83
CA ARG A 303 -11.30 24.05 -3.47
C ARG A 303 -9.81 24.40 -3.52
N ASN A 304 -9.45 25.50 -4.16
CA ASN A 304 -8.09 25.98 -4.42
C ASN A 304 -7.29 25.20 -5.48
N THR A 305 -7.85 24.15 -6.08
CA THR A 305 -7.23 23.50 -7.22
C THR A 305 -7.39 24.35 -8.48
N LYS A 306 -6.29 24.63 -9.13
CA LYS A 306 -6.25 25.36 -10.41
C LYS A 306 -6.30 24.40 -11.60
N ILE A 307 -5.69 23.22 -11.45
CA ILE A 307 -5.60 22.20 -12.50
C ILE A 307 -6.04 20.86 -11.92
N THR A 308 -7.12 20.29 -12.45
CA THR A 308 -7.60 18.94 -12.13
C THR A 308 -7.22 17.97 -13.26
N GLY A 309 -6.76 16.77 -12.92
CA GLY A 309 -6.41 15.72 -13.89
C GLY A 309 -5.01 15.87 -14.49
N SER A 310 -4.16 16.75 -13.95
CA SER A 310 -2.79 16.95 -14.41
C SER A 310 -1.90 17.50 -13.31
N HIS A 311 -0.61 17.16 -13.35
CA HIS A 311 0.46 17.71 -12.51
C HIS A 311 1.34 18.73 -13.27
N ALA A 312 0.82 19.37 -14.31
CA ALA A 312 1.58 20.32 -15.12
C ALA A 312 2.27 21.40 -14.26
N GLY A 313 3.59 21.47 -14.36
CA GLY A 313 4.43 22.40 -13.58
C GLY A 313 4.87 21.90 -12.20
N TYR A 314 4.50 20.68 -11.82
CA TYR A 314 4.85 20.02 -10.55
C TYR A 314 5.40 18.62 -10.79
N GLN A 315 5.94 18.00 -9.73
CA GLN A 315 6.38 16.61 -9.79
C GLN A 315 5.18 15.69 -10.00
N SER A 316 5.20 14.89 -11.05
CA SER A 316 4.13 13.92 -11.33
C SER A 316 4.34 12.62 -10.57
N PRO A 317 3.25 11.94 -10.15
CA PRO A 317 3.32 10.58 -9.65
C PRO A 317 3.77 9.60 -10.75
N ILE A 318 4.37 8.48 -10.35
CA ILE A 318 4.68 7.38 -11.28
C ILE A 318 3.48 6.48 -11.54
N PHE A 319 2.48 6.53 -10.67
CA PHE A 319 1.20 5.83 -10.83
C PHE A 319 0.10 6.53 -10.04
N ALA A 320 -1.14 6.45 -10.53
CA ALA A 320 -2.30 6.99 -9.84
C ALA A 320 -3.52 6.08 -9.97
N TRP A 321 -4.33 6.02 -8.91
CA TRP A 321 -5.60 5.30 -8.89
C TRP A 321 -6.77 6.25 -9.06
N VAL A 322 -7.53 6.06 -10.15
CA VAL A 322 -8.77 6.77 -10.41
C VAL A 322 -9.83 5.73 -10.80
N PRO A 323 -10.78 5.44 -9.93
CA PRO A 323 -11.11 6.07 -8.64
C PRO A 323 -10.13 5.77 -7.52
N SER A 324 -10.19 6.56 -6.43
CA SER A 324 -9.41 6.37 -5.21
C SER A 324 -9.67 4.99 -4.57
N ILE A 325 -8.60 4.32 -4.18
CA ILE A 325 -8.60 3.06 -3.45
C ILE A 325 -8.35 3.24 -1.94
N ALA A 326 -8.07 4.47 -1.51
CA ALA A 326 -7.54 4.84 -0.20
C ALA A 326 -6.30 4.00 0.14
N VAL A 327 -5.20 4.34 -0.53
CA VAL A 327 -3.89 3.70 -0.33
C VAL A 327 -3.47 3.78 1.14
N SER A 328 -2.75 2.79 1.62
CA SER A 328 -2.06 2.83 2.91
C SER A 328 -0.58 2.52 2.70
N ASN A 329 0.07 1.81 3.60
CA ASN A 329 1.50 1.56 3.49
C ASN A 329 1.83 0.59 2.35
N LEU A 330 3.13 0.48 2.02
CA LEU A 330 3.65 -0.35 0.95
C LEU A 330 4.97 -1.00 1.33
N ILE A 331 5.30 -2.08 0.63
CA ILE A 331 6.62 -2.74 0.69
C ILE A 331 7.13 -3.02 -0.72
N GLU A 332 8.45 -3.13 -0.88
CA GLU A 332 9.08 -3.84 -1.98
C GLU A 332 9.24 -5.30 -1.59
N VAL A 333 8.77 -6.22 -2.42
CA VAL A 333 8.82 -7.66 -2.14
C VAL A 333 10.22 -8.20 -2.41
N GLN A 334 10.77 -8.96 -1.46
CA GLN A 334 12.08 -9.59 -1.57
C GLN A 334 12.06 -11.00 -0.96
N GLY A 335 12.49 -12.00 -1.74
CA GLY A 335 12.61 -13.38 -1.24
C GLY A 335 11.31 -14.11 -0.92
N PHE A 336 10.15 -13.58 -1.31
CA PHE A 336 8.87 -14.27 -1.24
C PHE A 336 8.77 -15.34 -2.33
N ASP A 337 8.96 -14.91 -3.56
CA ASP A 337 9.09 -15.76 -4.75
C ASP A 337 9.77 -14.93 -5.86
N GLN A 338 10.67 -15.55 -6.60
CA GLN A 338 11.44 -14.87 -7.67
C GLN A 338 10.56 -14.14 -8.70
N ARG A 339 9.31 -14.57 -8.88
CA ARG A 339 8.34 -13.94 -9.79
C ARG A 339 7.78 -12.63 -9.25
N TRP A 340 7.90 -12.38 -7.95
CA TRP A 340 7.44 -11.17 -7.27
C TRP A 340 8.58 -10.29 -6.74
N ASP A 341 9.83 -10.78 -6.80
CA ASP A 341 10.98 -10.02 -6.33
C ASP A 341 11.11 -8.69 -7.08
N GLY A 342 11.22 -7.61 -6.33
CA GLY A 342 11.25 -6.24 -6.84
C GLY A 342 9.88 -5.63 -7.16
N ASP A 343 8.77 -6.38 -7.04
CA ASP A 343 7.43 -5.80 -7.12
C ASP A 343 7.12 -4.99 -5.86
N LEU A 344 6.28 -3.98 -6.01
CA LEU A 344 5.68 -3.30 -4.87
C LEU A 344 4.34 -3.95 -4.51
N LEU A 345 4.09 -4.11 -3.22
CA LEU A 345 2.76 -4.38 -2.69
C LEU A 345 2.25 -3.14 -1.97
N VAL A 346 1.21 -2.54 -2.51
CA VAL A 346 0.51 -1.38 -1.94
C VAL A 346 -0.75 -1.86 -1.26
N ALA A 347 -0.89 -1.55 0.01
CA ALA A 347 -2.08 -1.86 0.78
C ALA A 347 -3.16 -0.80 0.58
N SER A 348 -4.43 -1.16 0.74
CA SER A 348 -5.55 -0.23 0.59
C SER A 348 -6.63 -0.42 1.65
N LEU A 349 -7.23 0.70 2.04
CA LEU A 349 -8.32 0.72 3.02
C LEU A 349 -9.68 0.56 2.34
N LYS A 350 -9.97 1.39 1.32
CA LYS A 350 -11.29 1.42 0.67
C LYS A 350 -11.49 0.25 -0.29
N ALA A 351 -10.47 -0.07 -1.08
CA ALA A 351 -10.54 -1.20 -2.01
C ALA A 351 -10.42 -2.55 -1.31
N GLN A 352 -10.01 -2.57 -0.03
CA GLN A 352 -9.85 -3.80 0.76
C GLN A 352 -8.97 -4.85 0.06
N SER A 353 -7.93 -4.37 -0.61
CA SER A 353 -7.07 -5.15 -1.50
C SER A 353 -5.61 -4.79 -1.28
N LEU A 354 -4.74 -5.72 -1.64
CA LEU A 354 -3.36 -5.41 -1.97
C LEU A 354 -3.28 -5.15 -3.48
N PHE A 355 -2.45 -4.20 -3.89
CA PHE A 355 -2.14 -3.94 -5.28
C PHE A 355 -0.69 -4.28 -5.54
N ARG A 356 -0.45 -5.32 -6.32
CA ARG A 356 0.89 -5.68 -6.76
C ARG A 356 1.23 -4.86 -8.00
N LEU A 357 2.32 -4.11 -7.92
CA LEU A 357 2.80 -3.25 -8.99
C LEU A 357 4.17 -3.74 -9.45
N ARG A 358 4.35 -3.96 -10.74
CA ARG A 358 5.66 -4.21 -11.33
C ARG A 358 6.27 -2.89 -11.80
N LEU A 359 7.45 -2.59 -11.24
CA LEU A 359 8.27 -1.46 -11.68
C LEU A 359 9.14 -1.84 -12.88
N ASN A 360 9.26 -0.93 -13.82
CA ASN A 360 10.32 -0.93 -14.82
C ASN A 360 10.96 0.46 -14.85
N LYS A 361 12.11 0.61 -14.20
CA LYS A 361 12.77 1.90 -14.00
C LYS A 361 11.79 2.92 -13.37
N ASP A 362 11.33 3.89 -14.15
CA ASP A 362 10.50 5.02 -13.67
C ASP A 362 9.01 4.86 -14.02
N SER A 363 8.55 3.66 -14.40
CA SER A 363 7.17 3.41 -14.81
C SER A 363 6.61 2.14 -14.19
N ILE A 364 5.29 2.09 -14.04
CA ILE A 364 4.57 0.90 -13.63
C ILE A 364 4.10 0.16 -14.88
N LEU A 365 4.61 -1.06 -15.08
CA LEU A 365 4.20 -1.92 -16.18
C LEU A 365 2.85 -2.56 -15.95
N TYR A 366 2.50 -2.82 -14.68
CA TYR A 366 1.42 -3.69 -14.33
C TYR A 366 0.89 -3.37 -12.93
N SER A 367 -0.42 -3.43 -12.78
CA SER A 367 -1.11 -3.30 -11.49
C SER A 367 -2.12 -4.43 -11.34
N GLU A 368 -1.89 -5.33 -10.38
CA GLU A 368 -2.78 -6.45 -10.07
C GLU A 368 -3.46 -6.23 -8.73
N PRO A 369 -4.79 -6.07 -8.70
CA PRO A 369 -5.53 -6.05 -7.45
C PRO A 369 -5.70 -7.46 -6.89
N ILE A 370 -5.32 -7.66 -5.63
CA ILE A 370 -5.48 -8.90 -4.87
C ILE A 370 -6.50 -8.63 -3.77
N TRP A 371 -7.71 -9.08 -3.96
CA TRP A 371 -8.80 -8.78 -3.04
C TRP A 371 -8.68 -9.53 -1.71
N ILE A 372 -8.64 -8.79 -0.62
CA ILE A 372 -8.51 -9.30 0.75
C ILE A 372 -9.85 -9.24 1.50
N GLY A 373 -10.72 -8.30 1.16
CA GLY A 373 -12.02 -8.13 1.81
C GLY A 373 -11.96 -7.43 3.17
N GLN A 374 -10.81 -6.86 3.55
CA GLN A 374 -10.60 -6.11 4.78
C GLN A 374 -9.80 -4.86 4.51
N ARG A 375 -10.00 -3.84 5.33
CA ARG A 375 -9.22 -2.59 5.27
C ARG A 375 -7.81 -2.87 5.80
N ILE A 376 -6.82 -2.77 4.93
CA ILE A 376 -5.42 -3.06 5.25
C ILE A 376 -4.73 -1.75 5.65
N ARG A 377 -4.26 -1.68 6.90
CA ARG A 377 -3.65 -0.48 7.47
C ARG A 377 -2.14 -0.43 7.23
N ASP A 378 -1.46 -1.54 7.42
CA ASP A 378 -0.01 -1.62 7.33
C ASP A 378 0.42 -2.97 6.75
N ILE A 379 1.61 -3.02 6.19
CA ILE A 379 2.19 -4.21 5.57
C ILE A 379 3.69 -4.28 5.85
N ALA A 380 4.19 -5.49 6.09
CA ALA A 380 5.60 -5.75 6.31
C ALA A 380 5.99 -7.12 5.73
N GLN A 381 7.28 -7.40 5.70
CA GLN A 381 7.81 -8.69 5.27
C GLN A 381 8.77 -9.25 6.31
N LEU A 382 8.62 -10.53 6.62
CA LEU A 382 9.52 -11.28 7.51
C LEU A 382 10.82 -11.63 6.78
N GLN A 383 11.84 -11.99 7.54
CA GLN A 383 13.15 -12.36 7.00
C GLN A 383 13.09 -13.62 6.11
N ASP A 384 12.15 -14.53 6.36
CA ASP A 384 11.92 -15.74 5.55
C ASP A 384 11.13 -15.46 4.24
N GLY A 385 10.83 -14.20 3.96
CA GLY A 385 10.05 -13.76 2.81
C GLY A 385 8.53 -13.72 3.05
N THR A 386 8.00 -14.28 4.12
CA THR A 386 6.56 -14.26 4.42
C THR A 386 6.06 -12.82 4.50
N ILE A 387 4.98 -12.51 3.79
CA ILE A 387 4.34 -11.19 3.81
C ILE A 387 3.29 -11.19 4.91
N VAL A 388 3.29 -10.14 5.73
CA VAL A 388 2.32 -9.93 6.81
C VAL A 388 1.67 -8.57 6.68
N PHE A 389 0.37 -8.47 6.95
CA PHE A 389 -0.33 -7.20 6.97
C PHE A 389 -1.28 -7.08 8.15
N TRP A 390 -1.49 -5.83 8.57
CA TRP A 390 -2.33 -5.42 9.67
C TRP A 390 -3.61 -4.78 9.17
N THR A 391 -4.76 -5.18 9.72
CA THR A 391 -6.07 -4.68 9.30
C THR A 391 -6.70 -3.78 10.33
N ASP A 392 -7.65 -2.93 9.90
CA ASP A 392 -8.39 -2.04 10.80
C ASP A 392 -9.22 -2.78 11.86
N ASP A 393 -9.54 -4.06 11.64
CA ASP A 393 -10.23 -4.92 12.61
C ASP A 393 -9.27 -5.73 13.50
N THR A 394 -8.04 -5.24 13.62
CA THR A 394 -6.99 -5.79 14.50
C THR A 394 -6.57 -7.23 14.20
N ALA A 395 -6.57 -7.60 12.92
CA ALA A 395 -6.07 -8.90 12.49
C ALA A 395 -4.66 -8.79 11.89
N LEU A 396 -3.80 -9.74 12.24
CA LEU A 396 -2.58 -10.07 11.50
C LEU A 396 -2.93 -11.13 10.46
N GLN A 397 -2.59 -10.88 9.20
CA GLN A 397 -2.74 -11.86 8.14
C GLN A 397 -1.41 -12.11 7.45
N PHE A 398 -1.16 -13.37 7.13
CA PHE A 398 0.09 -13.86 6.56
C PHE A 398 -0.20 -14.44 5.19
N ILE A 399 0.58 -14.01 4.20
CA ILE A 399 0.53 -14.55 2.84
C ILE A 399 1.65 -15.56 2.67
N SER A 400 1.29 -16.76 2.23
CA SER A 400 2.21 -17.79 1.79
C SER A 400 1.78 -18.32 0.42
N ILE A 401 2.69 -19.02 -0.25
CA ILE A 401 2.39 -19.69 -1.51
C ILE A 401 1.75 -21.05 -1.21
N ASP A 402 0.65 -21.38 -1.89
CA ASP A 402 0.10 -22.73 -1.85
C ASP A 402 0.98 -23.71 -2.66
N ARG A 403 2.06 -24.17 -2.03
CA ARG A 403 3.02 -25.09 -2.65
C ARG A 403 2.39 -26.42 -3.09
N PRO A 404 1.48 -27.09 -2.32
CA PRO A 404 0.78 -28.27 -2.77
C PRO A 404 0.03 -28.06 -4.09
N TRP A 405 -0.67 -26.94 -4.23
CA TRP A 405 -1.35 -26.59 -5.48
C TRP A 405 -0.35 -26.41 -6.64
N LEU A 406 0.76 -25.72 -6.41
CA LEU A 406 1.83 -25.57 -7.41
C LEU A 406 2.41 -26.92 -7.83
N GLU A 407 2.65 -27.82 -6.88
CA GLU A 407 3.20 -29.15 -7.18
C GLU A 407 2.21 -30.01 -8.00
N GLN A 408 0.92 -29.97 -7.66
CA GLN A 408 -0.13 -30.71 -8.38
C GLN A 408 -0.39 -30.13 -9.78
N ASN A 409 -0.20 -28.83 -9.95
CA ASN A 409 -0.46 -28.10 -11.19
C ASN A 409 0.81 -27.76 -11.98
N LYS A 410 1.93 -28.43 -11.71
CA LYS A 410 3.20 -28.35 -12.48
C LYS A 410 3.07 -28.75 -13.96
N ARG A 411 1.87 -28.69 -14.54
CA ARG A 411 1.67 -28.89 -15.99
C ARG A 411 2.14 -27.70 -16.84
N ASN A 412 2.54 -26.61 -16.20
CA ASN A 412 3.18 -25.51 -16.90
C ASN A 412 4.62 -25.88 -17.24
N PRO A 413 5.04 -25.71 -18.48
CA PRO A 413 6.39 -26.02 -18.89
C PRO A 413 7.39 -25.25 -18.01
N THR A 414 8.46 -25.94 -17.62
CA THR A 414 9.60 -25.32 -16.96
C THR A 414 10.25 -24.36 -17.94
N PHE A 415 10.12 -23.06 -17.72
CA PHE A 415 10.80 -22.08 -18.57
C PHE A 415 12.30 -22.12 -18.33
N THR A 416 13.04 -22.09 -19.41
CA THR A 416 14.50 -22.06 -19.38
C THR A 416 15.03 -20.66 -19.06
N SER A 417 14.17 -19.61 -19.20
CA SER A 417 14.55 -18.23 -18.92
C SER A 417 13.60 -17.57 -17.93
N SER A 418 14.17 -16.79 -17.03
CA SER A 418 13.41 -15.90 -16.14
C SER A 418 12.73 -14.76 -16.92
N VAL A 419 13.19 -14.45 -18.13
CA VAL A 419 12.74 -13.27 -18.92
C VAL A 419 11.29 -13.43 -19.35
N LEU A 420 10.88 -14.62 -19.83
CA LEU A 420 9.47 -14.85 -20.18
C LEU A 420 8.58 -14.80 -18.96
N SER A 421 8.97 -15.46 -17.86
CA SER A 421 8.19 -15.44 -16.62
C SER A 421 8.06 -14.04 -16.05
N THR A 422 9.13 -13.25 -16.14
CA THR A 422 9.19 -11.91 -15.57
C THR A 422 8.45 -10.85 -16.39
N ASN A 423 8.38 -11.00 -17.72
CA ASN A 423 7.83 -9.96 -18.60
C ASN A 423 6.46 -10.31 -19.21
N CYS A 424 6.14 -11.59 -19.37
CA CYS A 424 4.94 -12.00 -20.10
C CYS A 424 3.86 -12.61 -19.21
N MET A 425 4.26 -13.42 -18.21
CA MET A 425 3.32 -14.19 -17.39
C MET A 425 2.55 -13.36 -16.36
N TYR A 426 2.74 -12.05 -16.33
CA TYR A 426 1.91 -11.13 -15.54
C TYR A 426 0.52 -10.93 -16.13
N CYS A 427 0.46 -10.97 -17.46
CA CYS A 427 -0.77 -10.75 -18.20
C CYS A 427 -1.24 -12.04 -18.87
N HIS A 428 -0.30 -12.82 -19.38
CA HIS A 428 -0.55 -14.04 -20.12
C HIS A 428 -0.48 -15.28 -19.21
N HIS A 429 -1.10 -16.37 -19.64
CA HIS A 429 -1.14 -17.63 -18.92
C HIS A 429 -0.94 -18.81 -19.88
N TRP A 430 -0.86 -20.02 -19.32
CA TRP A 430 -0.87 -21.28 -20.05
C TRP A 430 -2.20 -22.01 -19.81
N GLY A 431 -2.74 -22.62 -20.85
CA GLY A 431 -4.02 -23.30 -20.79
C GLY A 431 -5.06 -22.67 -21.73
N PRO A 432 -6.34 -23.04 -21.61
CA PRO A 432 -7.39 -22.46 -22.44
C PRO A 432 -7.63 -21.00 -22.07
N THR A 433 -7.90 -20.15 -23.06
CA THR A 433 -8.26 -18.76 -22.88
C THR A 433 -9.76 -18.61 -22.65
N ASN A 434 -10.16 -17.76 -21.69
CA ASN A 434 -11.54 -17.35 -21.45
C ASN A 434 -11.75 -15.89 -21.87
N GLU A 435 -12.98 -15.50 -22.19
CA GLU A 435 -13.32 -14.12 -22.56
C GLU A 435 -13.03 -13.09 -21.46
N SER A 436 -13.05 -13.53 -20.20
CA SER A 436 -12.79 -12.71 -19.02
C SER A 436 -11.30 -12.58 -18.66
N ASP A 437 -10.41 -13.31 -19.34
CA ASP A 437 -8.98 -13.27 -19.08
C ASP A 437 -8.42 -11.87 -19.37
N PHE A 438 -7.38 -11.50 -18.65
CA PHE A 438 -6.71 -10.21 -18.82
C PHE A 438 -5.92 -10.15 -20.14
N ALA A 439 -5.33 -11.26 -20.56
CA ALA A 439 -4.64 -11.43 -21.84
C ALA A 439 -4.79 -12.88 -22.36
N PRO A 440 -4.61 -13.11 -23.66
CA PRO A 440 -4.76 -14.45 -24.24
C PRO A 440 -3.66 -15.40 -23.77
N SER A 441 -3.98 -16.70 -23.76
CA SER A 441 -3.02 -17.75 -23.45
C SER A 441 -1.83 -17.75 -24.42
N LEU A 442 -0.64 -18.07 -23.91
CA LEU A 442 0.56 -18.30 -24.71
C LEU A 442 0.73 -19.74 -25.15
N THR A 443 -0.14 -20.66 -24.69
CA THR A 443 -0.08 -22.07 -25.10
C THR A 443 -0.17 -22.23 -26.62
N ASN A 444 0.83 -22.83 -27.23
CA ASN A 444 0.89 -23.02 -28.67
C ASN A 444 0.67 -21.72 -29.50
N VAL A 445 1.16 -20.60 -29.00
CA VAL A 445 1.00 -19.32 -29.69
C VAL A 445 1.68 -19.33 -31.07
N ILE A 446 2.85 -19.94 -31.20
CA ILE A 446 3.52 -20.11 -32.50
C ILE A 446 2.71 -21.06 -33.36
N GLY A 447 2.34 -20.65 -34.57
CA GLY A 447 1.48 -21.37 -35.49
C GLY A 447 -0.02 -21.11 -35.32
N ARG A 448 -0.45 -20.47 -34.22
CA ARG A 448 -1.86 -20.10 -33.99
C ARG A 448 -2.25 -18.91 -34.87
N LYS A 449 -3.47 -18.93 -35.41
CA LYS A 449 -4.00 -17.81 -36.20
C LYS A 449 -4.05 -16.57 -35.32
N ILE A 450 -3.64 -15.42 -35.87
CA ILE A 450 -3.67 -14.13 -35.14
C ILE A 450 -5.11 -13.78 -34.79
N GLY A 451 -5.35 -13.37 -33.55
CA GLY A 451 -6.67 -12.95 -33.06
C GLY A 451 -7.73 -14.05 -33.02
N SER A 452 -7.36 -15.34 -33.00
CA SER A 452 -8.31 -16.47 -33.10
C SER A 452 -8.67 -17.13 -31.78
N ASP A 453 -8.04 -16.75 -30.68
CA ASP A 453 -8.34 -17.32 -29.36
C ASP A 453 -9.65 -16.73 -28.78
N ASN A 454 -10.22 -17.38 -27.77
CA ASN A 454 -11.43 -16.91 -27.08
C ASN A 454 -11.11 -15.70 -26.17
N PHE A 455 -10.66 -14.61 -26.77
CA PHE A 455 -10.24 -13.38 -26.10
C PHE A 455 -10.74 -12.15 -26.86
N ARG A 456 -10.96 -11.05 -26.14
CA ARG A 456 -11.39 -9.76 -26.73
C ARG A 456 -10.21 -8.99 -27.31
N TYR A 457 -9.71 -9.43 -28.43
CA TYR A 457 -8.65 -8.73 -29.15
C TYR A 457 -9.06 -7.34 -29.64
N SER A 458 -8.09 -6.43 -29.80
CA SER A 458 -8.27 -5.17 -30.54
C SER A 458 -8.77 -5.41 -31.96
N GLY A 459 -9.42 -4.42 -32.55
CA GLY A 459 -9.91 -4.51 -33.94
C GLY A 459 -8.77 -4.87 -34.90
N ALA A 460 -7.61 -4.25 -34.75
CA ALA A 460 -6.45 -4.48 -35.59
C ALA A 460 -5.92 -5.92 -35.52
N LEU A 461 -5.90 -6.54 -34.32
CA LEU A 461 -5.48 -7.95 -34.18
C LEU A 461 -6.54 -8.92 -34.72
N ARG A 462 -7.83 -8.64 -34.56
CA ARG A 462 -8.93 -9.49 -35.06
C ARG A 462 -8.99 -9.55 -36.58
N THR A 463 -8.63 -8.46 -37.25
CA THR A 463 -8.67 -8.36 -38.70
C THR A 463 -7.34 -8.73 -39.37
N LYS A 464 -6.28 -8.97 -38.58
CA LYS A 464 -4.96 -9.31 -39.10
C LYS A 464 -4.95 -10.76 -39.59
N GLU A 465 -4.60 -10.96 -40.85
CA GLU A 465 -4.52 -12.28 -41.44
C GLU A 465 -3.17 -12.95 -41.11
N GLY A 466 -3.17 -14.30 -41.13
CA GLY A 466 -1.98 -15.10 -40.94
C GLY A 466 -1.92 -15.79 -39.59
N VAL A 467 -0.78 -16.43 -39.32
CA VAL A 467 -0.47 -17.14 -38.08
C VAL A 467 0.72 -16.50 -37.39
N TRP A 468 0.78 -16.66 -36.08
CA TRP A 468 1.91 -16.20 -35.30
C TRP A 468 3.17 -17.01 -35.67
N THR A 469 4.11 -16.37 -36.29
CA THR A 469 5.48 -16.89 -36.52
C THR A 469 6.42 -16.23 -35.50
N GLU A 470 7.59 -16.82 -35.26
CA GLU A 470 8.62 -16.18 -34.40
C GLU A 470 8.95 -14.77 -34.89
N LYS A 471 9.01 -14.55 -36.20
CA LYS A 471 9.23 -13.21 -36.78
C LYS A 471 8.12 -12.22 -36.40
N LEU A 472 6.86 -12.63 -36.59
CA LEU A 472 5.73 -11.75 -36.29
C LEU A 472 5.57 -11.50 -34.77
N LEU A 473 5.88 -12.52 -33.93
CA LEU A 473 5.92 -12.35 -32.49
C LEU A 473 7.02 -11.36 -32.07
N ARG A 474 8.20 -11.47 -32.68
CA ARG A 474 9.29 -10.52 -32.46
C ARG A 474 8.86 -9.09 -32.79
N GLU A 475 8.27 -8.88 -33.96
CA GLU A 475 7.79 -7.57 -34.41
C GLU A 475 6.71 -7.02 -33.45
N PHE A 476 5.76 -7.88 -33.06
CA PHE A 476 4.68 -7.49 -32.16
C PHE A 476 5.18 -7.17 -30.76
N ILE A 477 6.04 -8.01 -30.17
CA ILE A 477 6.57 -7.78 -28.82
C ILE A 477 7.48 -6.55 -28.77
N SER A 478 8.26 -6.28 -29.83
CA SER A 478 9.15 -5.11 -29.89
C SER A 478 8.41 -3.79 -29.99
N ASN A 479 7.29 -3.75 -30.69
CA ASN A 479 6.46 -2.54 -30.80
C ASN A 479 4.98 -2.88 -31.02
N PRO A 480 4.27 -3.21 -29.94
CA PRO A 480 2.89 -3.69 -30.05
C PRO A 480 1.94 -2.71 -30.74
N SER A 481 2.02 -1.42 -30.42
CA SER A 481 1.13 -0.40 -30.98
C SER A 481 1.38 -0.13 -32.46
N GLN A 482 2.62 -0.21 -32.91
CA GLN A 482 2.95 -0.09 -34.32
C GLN A 482 2.51 -1.32 -35.12
N PHE A 483 2.61 -2.51 -34.52
CA PHE A 483 2.18 -3.76 -35.16
C PHE A 483 0.65 -3.87 -35.28
N ALA A 484 -0.08 -3.44 -34.25
CA ALA A 484 -1.54 -3.53 -34.18
C ALA A 484 -2.10 -2.34 -33.39
N ASP A 485 -2.64 -1.36 -34.08
CA ASP A 485 -3.24 -0.18 -33.47
C ASP A 485 -4.37 -0.54 -32.50
N GLY A 486 -4.43 0.15 -31.37
CA GLY A 486 -5.41 -0.09 -30.31
C GLY A 486 -5.18 -1.41 -29.52
N THR A 487 -4.02 -2.07 -29.65
CA THR A 487 -3.65 -3.14 -28.74
C THR A 487 -3.40 -2.61 -27.33
N THR A 488 -3.81 -3.40 -26.33
CA THR A 488 -3.56 -3.09 -24.92
C THR A 488 -2.25 -3.67 -24.40
N MET A 489 -1.53 -4.44 -25.24
CA MET A 489 -0.23 -4.97 -24.87
C MET A 489 0.78 -3.81 -24.77
N PRO A 490 1.44 -3.62 -23.60
CA PRO A 490 2.41 -2.54 -23.42
C PRO A 490 3.69 -2.80 -24.22
N ASN A 491 4.43 -1.74 -24.52
CA ASN A 491 5.80 -1.87 -25.01
C ASN A 491 6.73 -2.16 -23.82
N LEU A 492 7.34 -3.33 -23.82
CA LEU A 492 8.18 -3.81 -22.71
C LEU A 492 9.63 -3.31 -22.80
N HIS A 493 10.01 -2.61 -23.88
CA HIS A 493 11.36 -2.09 -24.11
C HIS A 493 12.48 -3.12 -23.92
N LEU A 494 12.21 -4.36 -24.35
CA LEU A 494 13.14 -5.49 -24.26
C LEU A 494 14.33 -5.29 -25.21
N ASP A 495 15.49 -5.71 -24.77
CA ASP A 495 16.65 -5.80 -25.65
C ASP A 495 16.59 -7.05 -26.53
N SER A 496 17.55 -7.17 -27.47
CA SER A 496 17.56 -8.29 -28.43
C SER A 496 17.74 -9.63 -27.74
N ASP A 497 18.59 -9.71 -26.71
CA ASP A 497 18.92 -10.94 -26.00
C ASP A 497 17.74 -11.42 -25.14
N GLU A 498 17.02 -10.49 -24.52
CA GLU A 498 15.79 -10.77 -23.76
C GLU A 498 14.71 -11.32 -24.70
N LEU A 499 14.53 -10.67 -25.84
CA LEU A 499 13.55 -11.08 -26.83
C LEU A 499 13.86 -12.46 -27.44
N ASP A 500 15.14 -12.78 -27.67
CA ASP A 500 15.59 -14.10 -28.14
C ASP A 500 15.28 -15.19 -27.10
N LYS A 501 15.50 -14.91 -25.81
CA LYS A 501 15.15 -15.82 -24.71
C LYS A 501 13.64 -16.07 -24.64
N ILE A 502 12.82 -15.02 -24.76
CA ILE A 502 11.36 -15.15 -24.77
C ILE A 502 10.90 -16.02 -25.95
N LEU A 503 11.39 -15.79 -27.14
CA LEU A 503 11.02 -16.57 -28.33
C LEU A 503 11.49 -18.04 -28.23
N LEU A 504 12.65 -18.27 -27.63
CA LEU A 504 13.13 -19.64 -27.34
C LEU A 504 12.19 -20.35 -26.37
N ASP A 505 11.77 -19.69 -25.29
CA ASP A 505 10.85 -20.25 -24.31
C ASP A 505 9.47 -20.51 -24.93
N LEU A 506 8.92 -19.59 -25.72
CA LEU A 506 7.66 -19.79 -26.43
C LEU A 506 7.71 -20.99 -27.41
N ARG A 507 8.85 -21.25 -28.02
CA ARG A 507 9.07 -22.39 -28.92
C ARG A 507 9.18 -23.70 -28.16
N THR A 508 9.92 -23.70 -27.04
CA THR A 508 10.17 -24.93 -26.26
C THR A 508 8.96 -25.33 -25.40
N ALA A 509 8.13 -24.37 -25.03
CA ALA A 509 6.93 -24.57 -24.23
C ALA A 509 5.69 -25.06 -25.03
N GLN A 510 5.83 -25.36 -26.31
CA GLN A 510 4.73 -25.96 -27.10
C GLN A 510 4.39 -27.34 -26.54
N ALA A 511 3.11 -27.57 -26.20
CA ALA A 511 2.67 -28.89 -25.81
C ALA A 511 2.92 -29.88 -26.96
N PRO A 512 3.42 -31.12 -26.69
CA PRO A 512 3.58 -32.13 -27.73
C PRO A 512 2.21 -32.36 -28.40
N VAL A 513 2.17 -32.27 -29.71
CA VAL A 513 1.01 -32.63 -30.51
C VAL A 513 0.64 -34.05 -30.12
N ARG A 514 -0.47 -34.28 -29.44
CA ARG A 514 -1.04 -35.60 -29.28
C ARG A 514 -1.39 -36.07 -30.69
N GLU A 515 -0.64 -37.02 -31.22
CA GLU A 515 -1.09 -37.81 -32.34
C GLU A 515 -2.46 -38.41 -31.97
N MET A 516 -3.50 -37.87 -32.59
CA MET A 516 -4.82 -38.49 -32.52
C MET A 516 -4.68 -39.80 -33.28
N SER A 517 -4.45 -40.89 -32.53
CA SER A 517 -4.61 -42.25 -33.07
C SER A 517 -6.02 -42.37 -33.64
N LYS A 518 -6.06 -42.70 -34.92
CA LYS A 518 -7.27 -43.02 -35.69
C LYS A 518 -8.05 -44.17 -35.07
#